data_21d8cc4e1d25a00b7ff401b4d97e8150
#
_entry.id   21d8cc4e1d25a00b7ff401b4d97e8150
#
_cell.length_a   1.000
_cell.length_b   1.000
_cell.length_c   1.000
_cell.angle_alpha   90.00
_cell.angle_beta   90.00
_cell.angle_gamma   90.00
#
_symmetry.space_group_name_H-M   'P 1'
#
loop_
_entity.id
_entity.type
_entity.pdbx_description
1 polymer ?
#
loop_
_entity_poly.entity_id
_entity_poly.type
_entity_poly.pdbx_seq_one_letter_code
_entity_poly.pdbx_strand_id
1 'polypeptide(L)'
;MQSFLFWIKITLFIALAIAFSSCRPSPQEEGIPIEAFTPLVTGKTITYRVDSLVFTQFGRQAETHSYLMRYTIDSSFLDNQGRKSYRIIRMIRDTLQSQPWKADGTFYCTVTRTQLEWVEDNLRQIKLQAPLRPGAQWNGNLFLTSNPLNPPYDFSNDDNIQNWIYTIPTMSSPFRYRNKQYEDVISVSQVDEAVNVPIVVPTAYAFKNYAIDRFAKNIGLIYREWESWEYQPNTGGPGGPYRIGFGIRQWMIEHN
;
A
#
# COMPACT_ATOMS: atom_id res chain seq x y z
N MET A 1 -28.53 -36.49 -56.80
CA MET A 1 -28.95 -36.07 -55.43
C MET A 1 -27.95 -36.52 -54.36
N GLN A 2 -27.39 -37.70 -54.40
CA GLN A 2 -26.41 -38.20 -53.41
C GLN A 2 -25.08 -37.43 -53.41
N SER A 3 -24.54 -37.00 -54.58
CA SER A 3 -23.28 -36.23 -54.62
C SER A 3 -23.39 -34.83 -54.08
N PHE A 4 -24.57 -34.18 -54.18
CA PHE A 4 -24.80 -32.84 -53.62
C PHE A 4 -24.82 -32.83 -52.08
N LEU A 5 -25.44 -33.87 -51.49
CA LEU A 5 -25.44 -34.03 -50.02
C LEU A 5 -24.05 -34.37 -49.48
N PHE A 6 -23.20 -35.03 -50.24
CA PHE A 6 -21.81 -35.33 -49.84
C PHE A 6 -20.96 -34.06 -49.75
N TRP A 7 -21.09 -33.16 -50.72
CA TRP A 7 -20.38 -31.88 -50.72
C TRP A 7 -20.85 -30.95 -49.59
N ILE A 8 -22.13 -30.92 -49.26
CA ILE A 8 -22.66 -30.14 -48.13
C ILE A 8 -22.08 -30.65 -46.81
N LYS A 9 -21.94 -31.94 -46.60
CA LYS A 9 -21.35 -32.50 -45.39
C LYS A 9 -19.87 -32.16 -45.24
N ILE A 10 -19.11 -32.16 -46.33
CA ILE A 10 -17.70 -31.78 -46.34
C ILE A 10 -17.50 -30.29 -46.02
N THR A 11 -18.30 -29.41 -46.62
CA THR A 11 -18.23 -27.96 -46.34
C THR A 11 -18.63 -27.65 -44.90
N LEU A 12 -19.64 -28.33 -44.33
CA LEU A 12 -20.02 -28.17 -42.95
C LEU A 12 -18.94 -28.66 -41.98
N PHE A 13 -18.25 -29.75 -42.30
CA PHE A 13 -17.17 -30.29 -41.48
C PHE A 13 -15.92 -29.39 -41.50
N ILE A 14 -15.60 -28.80 -42.64
CA ILE A 14 -14.50 -27.83 -42.80
C ILE A 14 -14.83 -26.53 -42.02
N ALA A 15 -16.06 -26.01 -42.11
CA ALA A 15 -16.50 -24.85 -41.38
C ALA A 15 -16.44 -25.06 -39.85
N LEU A 16 -16.81 -26.25 -39.38
CA LEU A 16 -16.75 -26.62 -37.96
C LEU A 16 -15.31 -26.75 -37.49
N ALA A 17 -14.38 -27.28 -38.30
CA ALA A 17 -12.97 -27.41 -37.96
C ALA A 17 -12.25 -26.05 -37.86
N ILE A 18 -12.67 -25.05 -38.66
CA ILE A 18 -12.14 -23.67 -38.60
C ILE A 18 -12.64 -22.96 -37.33
N ALA A 19 -13.85 -23.24 -36.87
CA ALA A 19 -14.41 -22.64 -35.64
C ALA A 19 -13.64 -23.06 -34.36
N PHE A 20 -13.06 -24.27 -34.35
CA PHE A 20 -12.25 -24.74 -33.21
C PHE A 20 -10.78 -24.23 -33.22
N SER A 21 -10.31 -23.66 -34.32
CA SER A 21 -8.94 -23.12 -34.41
C SER A 21 -8.79 -21.68 -33.93
N SER A 22 -9.89 -21.01 -33.58
CA SER A 22 -9.93 -19.57 -33.25
C SER A 22 -9.64 -19.22 -31.79
N CYS A 23 -9.58 -20.20 -30.88
CA CYS A 23 -9.18 -19.96 -29.50
C CYS A 23 -7.68 -20.25 -29.32
N ARG A 24 -6.80 -19.41 -29.86
CA ARG A 24 -5.45 -19.31 -29.29
C ARG A 24 -5.55 -18.51 -28.01
N PRO A 25 -5.17 -19.05 -26.84
CA PRO A 25 -4.99 -18.20 -25.67
C PRO A 25 -3.97 -17.14 -26.05
N SER A 26 -4.35 -15.86 -25.93
CA SER A 26 -3.37 -14.77 -26.01
C SER A 26 -2.21 -15.12 -25.10
N PRO A 27 -0.95 -15.00 -25.54
CA PRO A 27 0.16 -15.16 -24.62
C PRO A 27 -0.12 -14.18 -23.48
N GLN A 28 -0.37 -14.73 -22.29
CA GLN A 28 -0.47 -13.95 -21.08
C GLN A 28 0.90 -13.28 -20.96
N GLU A 29 0.98 -11.96 -21.21
CA GLU A 29 2.20 -11.23 -20.87
C GLU A 29 2.55 -11.62 -19.45
N GLU A 30 3.67 -12.31 -19.28
CA GLU A 30 4.19 -12.61 -17.95
C GLU A 30 4.46 -11.25 -17.30
N GLY A 31 3.51 -10.80 -16.46
CA GLY A 31 3.62 -9.54 -15.74
C GLY A 31 4.88 -9.57 -14.87
N ILE A 32 5.42 -8.41 -14.55
CA ILE A 32 6.57 -8.31 -13.65
C ILE A 32 6.18 -8.99 -12.32
N PRO A 33 6.99 -9.94 -11.83
CA PRO A 33 6.67 -10.65 -10.60
C PRO A 33 6.73 -9.70 -9.38
N ILE A 34 5.87 -9.95 -8.40
CA ILE A 34 5.80 -9.16 -7.16
C ILE A 34 7.15 -9.15 -6.43
N GLU A 35 7.86 -10.26 -6.48
CA GLU A 35 9.18 -10.44 -5.88
C GLU A 35 10.21 -9.42 -6.37
N ALA A 36 10.06 -8.91 -7.60
CA ALA A 36 10.94 -7.88 -8.13
C ALA A 36 10.85 -6.56 -7.34
N PHE A 37 9.71 -6.29 -6.70
CA PHE A 37 9.47 -5.11 -5.88
C PHE A 37 9.50 -5.41 -4.37
N THR A 38 9.73 -6.66 -4.00
CA THR A 38 9.75 -7.12 -2.61
C THR A 38 10.89 -8.11 -2.39
N PRO A 39 12.16 -7.68 -2.52
CA PRO A 39 13.30 -8.56 -2.34
C PRO A 39 13.47 -8.91 -0.85
N LEU A 40 12.71 -9.91 -0.41
CA LEU A 40 12.67 -10.36 0.98
C LEU A 40 13.78 -11.40 1.24
N VAL A 41 14.89 -10.91 1.77
CA VAL A 41 16.05 -11.74 2.11
C VAL A 41 16.42 -11.49 3.58
N THR A 42 16.63 -12.56 4.35
CA THR A 42 17.10 -12.45 5.73
C THR A 42 18.43 -11.67 5.79
N GLY A 43 18.52 -10.73 6.72
CA GLY A 43 19.62 -9.80 6.87
C GLY A 43 19.46 -8.50 6.10
N LYS A 44 18.48 -8.39 5.18
CA LYS A 44 18.18 -7.13 4.51
C LYS A 44 17.67 -6.10 5.50
N THR A 45 18.20 -4.88 5.39
CA THR A 45 17.78 -3.72 6.18
C THR A 45 17.38 -2.57 5.27
N ILE A 46 16.36 -1.83 5.68
CA ILE A 46 15.99 -0.55 5.08
C ILE A 46 15.81 0.45 6.21
N THR A 47 16.48 1.59 6.11
CA THR A 47 16.35 2.70 7.06
C THR A 47 15.57 3.82 6.41
N TYR A 48 14.58 4.31 7.13
CA TYR A 48 13.70 5.39 6.72
C TYR A 48 13.88 6.60 7.62
N ARG A 49 13.70 7.77 7.05
CA ARG A 49 13.26 8.95 7.78
C ARG A 49 11.74 8.93 7.84
N VAL A 50 11.19 9.21 9.02
CA VAL A 50 9.76 9.29 9.24
C VAL A 50 9.43 10.64 9.86
N ASP A 51 8.43 11.32 9.31
CA ASP A 51 7.78 12.49 9.86
C ASP A 51 6.34 12.12 10.18
N SER A 52 5.97 12.18 11.47
CA SER A 52 4.62 11.92 11.95
C SER A 52 3.92 13.23 12.26
N LEU A 53 2.77 13.46 11.64
CA LEU A 53 1.84 14.52 12.00
C LEU A 53 1.03 14.04 13.20
N VAL A 54 1.12 14.75 14.31
CA VAL A 54 0.39 14.49 15.55
C VAL A 54 -0.41 15.71 15.98
N PHE A 55 -1.55 15.47 16.60
CA PHE A 55 -2.41 16.53 17.10
C PHE A 55 -2.33 16.58 18.63
N THR A 56 -1.65 17.61 19.12
CA THR A 56 -1.39 17.82 20.55
C THR A 56 -2.40 18.80 21.15
N GLN A 57 -2.34 19.03 22.48
CA GLN A 57 -3.23 19.93 23.20
C GLN A 57 -4.72 19.70 22.88
N PHE A 58 -5.16 18.43 22.96
CA PHE A 58 -6.52 18.02 22.60
C PHE A 58 -6.90 18.36 21.16
N GLY A 59 -5.96 18.20 20.22
CA GLY A 59 -6.20 18.43 18.79
C GLY A 59 -6.10 19.87 18.32
N ARG A 60 -5.76 20.80 19.20
CA ARG A 60 -5.67 22.24 18.86
C ARG A 60 -4.37 22.64 18.19
N GLN A 61 -3.32 21.85 18.39
CA GLN A 61 -2.01 22.09 17.81
C GLN A 61 -1.60 20.90 16.95
N ALA A 62 -1.09 21.20 15.75
CA ALA A 62 -0.50 20.22 14.86
C ALA A 62 1.02 20.30 14.95
N GLU A 63 1.67 19.18 15.22
CA GLU A 63 3.12 19.07 15.33
C GLU A 63 3.65 18.00 14.40
N THR A 64 4.89 18.16 13.95
CA THR A 64 5.59 17.12 13.21
C THR A 64 6.71 16.54 14.06
N HIS A 65 6.58 15.27 14.40
CA HIS A 65 7.61 14.51 15.11
C HIS A 65 8.44 13.71 14.10
N SER A 66 9.75 13.92 14.14
CA SER A 66 10.67 13.31 13.18
C SER A 66 11.61 12.32 13.84
N TYR A 67 11.79 11.14 13.23
CA TYR A 67 12.66 10.08 13.72
C TYR A 67 13.19 9.21 12.59
N LEU A 68 14.14 8.34 12.91
CA LEU A 68 14.64 7.29 12.02
C LEU A 68 13.98 5.97 12.41
N MET A 69 13.60 5.20 11.41
CA MET A 69 13.03 3.87 11.57
C MET A 69 13.82 2.87 10.71
N ARG A 70 14.22 1.75 11.29
CA ARG A 70 14.93 0.68 10.59
C ARG A 70 14.10 -0.58 10.58
N TYR A 71 13.88 -1.13 9.41
CA TYR A 71 13.28 -2.44 9.19
C TYR A 71 14.37 -3.43 8.85
N THR A 72 14.43 -4.53 9.61
CA THR A 72 15.38 -5.62 9.38
C THR A 72 14.61 -6.91 9.17
N ILE A 73 14.81 -7.57 8.05
CA ILE A 73 14.28 -8.91 7.82
C ILE A 73 15.13 -9.88 8.67
N ASP A 74 14.57 -10.32 9.78
CA ASP A 74 15.27 -11.12 10.79
C ASP A 74 15.30 -12.60 10.42
N SER A 75 14.16 -13.13 9.99
CA SER A 75 14.01 -14.57 9.69
C SER A 75 12.87 -14.83 8.73
N SER A 76 12.80 -16.06 8.24
CA SER A 76 11.64 -16.57 7.48
C SER A 76 11.02 -17.76 8.21
N PHE A 77 9.71 -17.94 8.02
CA PHE A 77 8.93 -19.04 8.60
C PHE A 77 7.79 -19.43 7.66
N LEU A 78 7.13 -20.55 7.95
CA LEU A 78 5.88 -20.90 7.29
C LEU A 78 4.71 -20.45 8.16
N ASP A 79 3.74 -19.75 7.55
CA ASP A 79 2.51 -19.39 8.22
C ASP A 79 1.57 -20.60 8.38
N ASN A 80 0.42 -20.40 9.00
CA ASN A 80 -0.58 -21.46 9.23
C ASN A 80 -1.17 -22.07 7.94
N GLN A 81 -0.92 -21.43 6.79
CA GLN A 81 -1.34 -21.94 5.48
C GLN A 81 -0.16 -22.57 4.71
N GLY A 82 1.00 -22.72 5.35
CA GLY A 82 2.22 -23.26 4.74
C GLY A 82 2.89 -22.29 3.76
N ARG A 83 2.55 -20.98 3.79
CA ARG A 83 3.13 -19.97 2.91
C ARG A 83 4.37 -19.36 3.55
N LYS A 84 5.39 -19.08 2.73
CA LYS A 84 6.62 -18.46 3.20
C LYS A 84 6.37 -17.02 3.62
N SER A 85 6.65 -16.73 4.88
CA SER A 85 6.53 -15.42 5.50
C SER A 85 7.87 -14.97 6.07
N TYR A 86 8.04 -13.66 6.27
CA TYR A 86 9.27 -13.07 6.74
C TYR A 86 8.96 -12.18 7.95
N ARG A 87 9.69 -12.42 9.04
CA ARG A 87 9.63 -11.58 10.24
C ARG A 87 10.51 -10.36 10.04
N ILE A 88 9.95 -9.20 10.38
CA ILE A 88 10.62 -7.91 10.25
C ILE A 88 10.64 -7.26 11.63
N ILE A 89 11.84 -6.91 12.09
CA ILE A 89 12.05 -6.17 13.33
C ILE A 89 12.11 -4.69 12.99
N ARG A 90 11.27 -3.89 13.66
CA ARG A 90 11.23 -2.44 13.58
C ARG A 90 11.97 -1.83 14.76
N MET A 91 12.93 -0.97 14.45
CA MET A 91 13.72 -0.22 15.43
C MET A 91 13.54 1.28 15.16
N ILE A 92 13.57 2.07 16.21
CA ILE A 92 13.43 3.54 16.14
C ILE A 92 14.57 4.23 16.87
N ARG A 93 14.95 5.42 16.39
CA ARG A 93 15.84 6.34 17.11
C ARG A 93 15.61 7.80 16.67
N ASP A 94 16.16 8.74 17.43
CA ASP A 94 16.13 10.17 17.07
C ASP A 94 16.92 10.48 15.77
N THR A 95 16.56 11.58 15.12
CA THR A 95 17.18 11.99 13.86
C THR A 95 18.60 12.48 13.99
N LEU A 96 19.02 12.94 15.19
CA LEU A 96 20.38 13.34 15.49
C LEU A 96 21.28 12.15 15.78
N GLN A 97 20.69 10.96 15.88
CA GLN A 97 21.37 9.71 16.18
C GLN A 97 22.11 9.73 17.53
N SER A 98 21.64 10.56 18.45
CA SER A 98 22.23 10.74 19.77
C SER A 98 21.94 9.56 20.71
N GLN A 99 20.86 8.80 20.42
CA GLN A 99 20.45 7.65 21.19
C GLN A 99 20.65 6.36 20.41
N PRO A 100 20.86 5.23 21.09
CA PRO A 100 20.90 3.92 20.44
C PRO A 100 19.55 3.58 19.82
N TRP A 101 19.56 2.63 18.87
CA TRP A 101 18.33 2.05 18.33
C TRP A 101 17.53 1.37 19.44
N LYS A 102 16.23 1.64 19.51
CA LYS A 102 15.29 0.99 20.42
C LYS A 102 14.34 0.11 19.60
N ALA A 103 13.98 -1.05 20.15
CA ALA A 103 12.93 -1.88 19.59
C ALA A 103 11.60 -1.11 19.62
N ASP A 104 10.90 -1.10 18.49
CA ASP A 104 9.61 -0.40 18.33
C ASP A 104 8.47 -1.39 18.00
N GLY A 105 8.79 -2.46 17.29
CA GLY A 105 7.82 -3.50 17.00
C GLY A 105 8.39 -4.65 16.17
N THR A 106 7.56 -5.65 16.02
CA THR A 106 7.81 -6.78 15.12
C THR A 106 6.57 -7.01 14.28
N PHE A 107 6.76 -7.18 12.99
CA PHE A 107 5.68 -7.48 12.06
C PHE A 107 6.14 -8.53 11.05
N TYR A 108 5.29 -8.90 10.13
CA TYR A 108 5.64 -9.87 9.11
C TYR A 108 4.99 -9.55 7.77
N CYS A 109 5.57 -10.08 6.71
CA CYS A 109 4.99 -10.05 5.39
C CYS A 109 5.06 -11.44 4.74
N THR A 110 4.08 -11.73 3.90
CA THR A 110 3.97 -12.96 3.13
C THR A 110 3.92 -12.58 1.66
N VAL A 111 4.85 -13.12 0.87
CA VAL A 111 4.82 -12.94 -0.58
C VAL A 111 4.40 -14.24 -1.25
N THR A 112 3.46 -14.14 -2.18
CA THR A 112 3.01 -15.21 -3.06
C THR A 112 3.16 -14.76 -4.51
N ARG A 113 2.90 -15.65 -5.46
CA ARG A 113 2.89 -15.28 -6.89
C ARG A 113 1.86 -14.19 -7.21
N THR A 114 0.82 -14.06 -6.39
CA THR A 114 -0.32 -13.18 -6.68
C THR A 114 -0.41 -11.96 -5.79
N GLN A 115 0.24 -11.95 -4.63
CA GLN A 115 0.11 -10.83 -3.70
C GLN A 115 1.27 -10.72 -2.70
N LEU A 116 1.48 -9.48 -2.22
CA LEU A 116 2.23 -9.15 -1.02
C LEU A 116 1.25 -8.82 0.10
N GLU A 117 1.18 -9.66 1.12
CA GLU A 117 0.49 -9.36 2.36
C GLU A 117 1.47 -8.76 3.36
N TRP A 118 1.04 -7.70 4.05
CA TRP A 118 1.82 -6.98 5.04
C TRP A 118 1.01 -6.84 6.32
N VAL A 119 1.55 -7.31 7.43
CA VAL A 119 0.88 -7.26 8.74
C VAL A 119 1.74 -6.47 9.69
N GLU A 120 1.42 -5.21 9.87
CA GLU A 120 2.09 -4.25 10.72
C GLU A 120 1.07 -3.61 11.66
N ASP A 121 1.39 -3.50 12.95
CA ASP A 121 0.53 -2.94 13.99
C ASP A 121 -0.90 -3.57 13.99
N ASN A 122 -0.97 -4.90 13.79
CA ASN A 122 -2.20 -5.69 13.62
C ASN A 122 -3.04 -5.36 12.37
N LEU A 123 -2.56 -4.47 11.51
CA LEU A 123 -3.22 -4.16 10.24
C LEU A 123 -2.71 -5.12 9.16
N ARG A 124 -3.55 -6.06 8.72
CA ARG A 124 -3.25 -6.95 7.60
C ARG A 124 -3.75 -6.35 6.32
N GLN A 125 -2.84 -6.01 5.42
CA GLN A 125 -3.14 -5.36 4.16
C GLN A 125 -2.51 -6.12 2.98
N ILE A 126 -3.17 -6.10 1.82
CA ILE A 126 -2.61 -6.58 0.54
C ILE A 126 -1.97 -5.37 -0.14
N LYS A 127 -0.66 -5.22 0.01
CA LYS A 127 0.07 -4.05 -0.48
C LYS A 127 0.35 -4.07 -1.98
N LEU A 128 0.53 -5.26 -2.55
CA LEU A 128 0.65 -5.47 -4.00
C LEU A 128 -0.20 -6.67 -4.41
N GLN A 129 -0.84 -6.59 -5.58
CA GLN A 129 -1.60 -7.69 -6.17
C GLN A 129 -1.32 -7.80 -7.66
N ALA A 130 -1.00 -9.01 -8.11
CA ALA A 130 -0.82 -9.31 -9.52
C ALA A 130 -2.17 -9.33 -10.28
N PRO A 131 -2.19 -8.97 -11.58
CA PRO A 131 -1.05 -8.56 -12.39
C PRO A 131 -0.62 -7.12 -12.07
N LEU A 132 0.71 -6.90 -11.93
CA LEU A 132 1.25 -5.57 -11.73
C LEU A 132 1.20 -4.82 -13.07
N ARG A 133 0.23 -3.94 -13.22
CA ARG A 133 0.05 -3.10 -14.42
C ARG A 133 -0.71 -1.82 -14.07
N PRO A 134 -0.52 -0.74 -14.83
CA PRO A 134 -1.33 0.46 -14.67
C PRO A 134 -2.83 0.14 -14.78
N GLY A 135 -3.63 0.74 -13.90
CA GLY A 135 -5.08 0.52 -13.81
C GLY A 135 -5.50 -0.76 -13.07
N ALA A 136 -4.56 -1.60 -12.60
CA ALA A 136 -4.91 -2.73 -11.73
C ALA A 136 -5.52 -2.20 -10.42
N GLN A 137 -6.58 -2.88 -9.95
CA GLN A 137 -7.33 -2.50 -8.76
C GLN A 137 -7.60 -3.74 -7.89
N TRP A 138 -7.58 -3.54 -6.56
CA TRP A 138 -7.94 -4.58 -5.59
C TRP A 138 -8.36 -3.95 -4.26
N ASN A 139 -9.10 -4.69 -3.45
CA ASN A 139 -9.34 -4.31 -2.07
C ASN A 139 -8.10 -4.65 -1.23
N GLY A 140 -7.25 -3.63 -0.95
CA GLY A 140 -6.03 -3.81 -0.17
C GLY A 140 -6.29 -4.02 1.32
N ASN A 141 -7.44 -3.61 1.82
CA ASN A 141 -7.84 -3.65 3.23
C ASN A 141 -8.86 -4.76 3.56
N LEU A 142 -9.02 -5.74 2.66
CA LEU A 142 -10.00 -6.82 2.78
C LEU A 142 -10.03 -7.52 4.15
N PHE A 143 -8.90 -7.56 4.84
CA PHE A 143 -8.76 -8.23 6.13
C PHE A 143 -8.95 -7.31 7.33
N LEU A 144 -9.17 -6.02 7.12
CA LEU A 144 -9.38 -5.07 8.22
C LEU A 144 -10.82 -5.15 8.74
N THR A 145 -10.97 -4.85 10.02
CA THR A 145 -12.27 -4.70 10.68
C THR A 145 -12.89 -3.34 10.34
N SER A 146 -14.08 -3.06 10.83
CA SER A 146 -14.76 -1.77 10.62
C SER A 146 -14.15 -0.60 11.39
N ASN A 147 -13.28 -0.85 12.38
CA ASN A 147 -12.60 0.19 13.16
C ASN A 147 -11.16 -0.29 13.46
N PRO A 148 -10.28 -0.33 12.44
CA PRO A 148 -8.97 -0.95 12.59
C PRO A 148 -7.92 -0.02 13.18
N LEU A 149 -8.18 1.29 13.28
CA LEU A 149 -7.19 2.29 13.67
C LEU A 149 -7.24 2.65 15.16
N ASN A 150 -8.12 2.05 15.94
CA ASN A 150 -8.21 2.27 17.38
C ASN A 150 -8.17 0.96 18.19
N PRO A 151 -7.03 0.55 18.77
CA PRO A 151 -5.68 0.99 18.45
C PRO A 151 -5.26 0.56 17.05
N PRO A 152 -4.18 1.03 16.42
CA PRO A 152 -2.97 1.59 17.05
C PRO A 152 -2.89 3.13 17.05
N TYR A 153 -3.79 3.85 16.39
CA TYR A 153 -3.63 5.30 16.15
C TYR A 153 -4.60 6.19 16.93
N ASP A 154 -5.41 5.63 17.84
CA ASP A 154 -6.45 6.35 18.60
C ASP A 154 -7.38 7.20 17.70
N PHE A 155 -7.80 6.59 16.58
CA PHE A 155 -8.65 7.19 15.56
C PHE A 155 -9.80 6.24 15.25
N SER A 156 -11.03 6.71 15.33
CA SER A 156 -12.25 5.90 15.17
C SER A 156 -13.19 6.39 14.05
N ASN A 157 -12.82 7.46 13.34
CA ASN A 157 -13.59 7.98 12.22
C ASN A 157 -13.01 7.51 10.88
N ASP A 158 -12.68 6.23 10.82
CA ASP A 158 -12.05 5.55 9.70
C ASP A 158 -13.09 4.85 8.80
N ASP A 159 -14.22 5.51 8.61
CA ASP A 159 -15.36 4.99 7.85
C ASP A 159 -14.95 4.36 6.54
N ASN A 160 -15.37 3.11 6.36
CA ASN A 160 -15.16 2.33 5.14
C ASN A 160 -13.69 2.04 4.75
N ILE A 161 -12.71 2.21 5.64
CA ILE A 161 -11.31 1.90 5.34
C ILE A 161 -11.14 0.46 4.82
N GLN A 162 -11.95 -0.50 5.32
CA GLN A 162 -11.94 -1.89 4.86
C GLN A 162 -12.37 -2.06 3.40
N ASN A 163 -12.99 -1.04 2.81
CA ASN A 163 -13.48 -1.04 1.43
C ASN A 163 -12.57 -0.24 0.46
N TRP A 164 -11.44 0.26 0.92
CA TRP A 164 -10.54 1.02 0.05
C TRP A 164 -10.04 0.18 -1.12
N ILE A 165 -10.20 0.71 -2.32
CA ILE A 165 -9.74 0.09 -3.55
C ILE A 165 -8.37 0.67 -3.92
N TYR A 166 -7.36 -0.15 -3.75
CA TYR A 166 -6.00 0.18 -4.13
C TYR A 166 -5.86 0.15 -5.65
N THR A 167 -5.11 1.08 -6.20
CA THR A 167 -4.90 1.21 -7.64
C THR A 167 -3.42 1.44 -7.94
N ILE A 168 -2.93 0.88 -9.04
CA ILE A 168 -1.63 1.23 -9.62
C ILE A 168 -1.84 2.32 -10.68
N PRO A 169 -1.67 3.62 -10.38
CA PRO A 169 -1.82 4.67 -11.39
C PRO A 169 -0.65 4.69 -12.37
N THR A 170 0.56 4.41 -11.89
CA THR A 170 1.78 4.40 -12.70
C THR A 170 2.69 3.24 -12.31
N MET A 171 3.43 2.74 -13.29
CA MET A 171 4.39 1.66 -13.13
C MET A 171 5.63 1.93 -13.98
N SER A 172 6.80 1.44 -13.51
CA SER A 172 8.10 1.62 -14.16
C SER A 172 8.42 3.09 -14.46
N SER A 173 7.92 3.98 -13.60
CA SER A 173 8.13 5.44 -13.70
C SER A 173 9.20 5.87 -12.72
N PRO A 174 10.04 6.86 -13.07
CA PRO A 174 10.98 7.41 -12.11
C PRO A 174 10.23 8.15 -10.99
N PHE A 175 10.73 8.02 -9.78
CA PHE A 175 10.23 8.76 -8.62
C PHE A 175 11.38 9.51 -7.94
N ARG A 176 11.19 10.81 -7.75
CA ARG A 176 12.15 11.65 -7.05
C ARG A 176 11.55 12.18 -5.75
N TYR A 177 12.30 12.02 -4.67
CA TYR A 177 11.96 12.61 -3.39
C TYR A 177 13.22 13.20 -2.75
N ARG A 178 13.17 14.50 -2.43
CA ARG A 178 14.34 15.27 -1.96
C ARG A 178 15.51 15.13 -2.95
N ASN A 179 16.66 14.63 -2.50
CA ASN A 179 17.88 14.46 -3.29
C ASN A 179 18.07 13.05 -3.85
N LYS A 180 17.08 12.16 -3.67
CA LYS A 180 17.13 10.77 -4.19
C LYS A 180 16.17 10.60 -5.35
N GLN A 181 16.64 9.88 -6.37
CA GLN A 181 15.85 9.45 -7.52
C GLN A 181 15.90 7.94 -7.60
N TYR A 182 14.77 7.33 -7.92
CA TYR A 182 14.59 5.90 -8.09
C TYR A 182 14.00 5.67 -9.47
N GLU A 183 14.53 4.67 -10.16
CA GLU A 183 13.98 4.19 -11.43
C GLU A 183 13.08 2.98 -11.15
N ASP A 184 12.26 2.59 -12.13
CA ASP A 184 11.37 1.42 -12.05
C ASP A 184 10.53 1.37 -10.76
N VAL A 185 9.76 2.43 -10.51
CA VAL A 185 8.90 2.53 -9.33
C VAL A 185 7.46 2.18 -9.65
N ILE A 186 6.83 1.36 -8.81
CA ILE A 186 5.37 1.18 -8.76
C ILE A 186 4.82 2.11 -7.69
N SER A 187 3.85 2.93 -8.07
CA SER A 187 3.02 3.69 -7.14
C SER A 187 1.70 2.96 -6.90
N VAL A 188 1.31 2.82 -5.64
CA VAL A 188 0.03 2.23 -5.23
C VAL A 188 -0.75 3.29 -4.47
N SER A 189 -1.76 3.87 -5.12
CA SER A 189 -2.71 4.78 -4.48
C SER A 189 -3.75 3.93 -3.74
N GLN A 190 -3.98 4.26 -2.47
CA GLN A 190 -4.89 3.52 -1.61
C GLN A 190 -6.19 4.30 -1.39
N VAL A 191 -6.07 5.60 -1.17
CA VAL A 191 -7.18 6.56 -1.04
C VAL A 191 -6.67 7.96 -1.33
N ASP A 192 -7.53 8.82 -1.85
CA ASP A 192 -7.26 10.26 -2.06
C ASP A 192 -8.59 11.01 -1.97
N GLU A 193 -8.98 11.36 -0.75
CA GLU A 193 -10.25 12.03 -0.43
C GLU A 193 -10.00 13.19 0.52
N ALA A 194 -10.55 14.35 0.22
CA ALA A 194 -10.44 15.52 1.09
C ALA A 194 -11.64 16.44 0.94
N VAL A 195 -12.05 17.05 2.05
CA VAL A 195 -13.07 18.08 2.09
C VAL A 195 -12.53 19.28 2.86
N ASN A 196 -12.66 20.49 2.33
CA ASN A 196 -12.19 21.74 2.93
C ASN A 196 -10.69 21.67 3.32
N VAL A 197 -9.84 21.12 2.45
CA VAL A 197 -8.38 21.04 2.65
C VAL A 197 -7.68 21.72 1.47
N PRO A 198 -6.87 22.77 1.69
CA PRO A 198 -6.60 23.43 2.97
C PRO A 198 -7.87 24.05 3.59
N ILE A 199 -7.90 24.17 4.94
CA ILE A 199 -9.07 24.71 5.63
C ILE A 199 -9.23 26.19 5.28
N VAL A 200 -10.15 26.48 4.35
CA VAL A 200 -10.48 27.84 3.92
C VAL A 200 -11.76 28.36 4.55
N VAL A 201 -12.59 27.47 5.09
CA VAL A 201 -13.82 27.79 5.84
C VAL A 201 -13.67 27.23 7.26
N PRO A 202 -13.17 28.01 8.23
CA PRO A 202 -12.88 27.52 9.59
C PRO A 202 -14.11 27.09 10.39
N THR A 203 -15.31 27.49 9.96
CA THR A 203 -16.58 27.11 10.58
C THR A 203 -17.18 25.83 10.00
N ALA A 204 -16.56 25.26 8.97
CA ALA A 204 -16.99 24.02 8.34
C ALA A 204 -16.09 22.87 8.75
N TYR A 205 -16.66 21.66 8.79
CA TYR A 205 -15.93 20.41 8.91
C TYR A 205 -14.91 20.25 7.78
N ALA A 206 -13.78 19.61 8.10
CA ALA A 206 -12.79 19.22 7.11
C ALA A 206 -12.25 17.83 7.41
N PHE A 207 -11.88 17.10 6.39
CA PHE A 207 -11.16 15.83 6.56
C PHE A 207 -10.18 15.59 5.41
N LYS A 208 -9.21 14.73 5.65
CA LYS A 208 -8.29 14.20 4.65
C LYS A 208 -8.05 12.72 4.90
N ASN A 209 -8.30 11.91 3.89
CA ASN A 209 -7.84 10.54 3.77
C ASN A 209 -6.96 10.45 2.52
N TYR A 210 -5.67 10.33 2.74
CA TYR A 210 -4.68 10.20 1.68
C TYR A 210 -3.69 9.10 2.01
N ALA A 211 -3.56 8.10 1.16
CA ALA A 211 -2.58 7.04 1.37
C ALA A 211 -1.98 6.55 0.05
N ILE A 212 -0.65 6.50 0.01
CA ILE A 212 0.13 6.01 -1.13
C ILE A 212 1.39 5.29 -0.67
N ASP A 213 1.67 4.14 -1.26
CA ASP A 213 2.95 3.43 -1.13
C ASP A 213 3.69 3.42 -2.47
N ARG A 214 5.03 3.52 -2.45
CA ARG A 214 5.88 3.38 -3.63
C ARG A 214 6.95 2.34 -3.40
N PHE A 215 7.07 1.42 -4.35
CA PHE A 215 8.02 0.32 -4.32
C PHE A 215 8.97 0.45 -5.50
N ALA A 216 10.27 0.47 -5.23
CA ALA A 216 11.29 0.42 -6.28
C ALA A 216 11.75 -1.01 -6.53
N LYS A 217 11.98 -1.33 -7.79
CA LYS A 217 12.48 -2.63 -8.22
C LYS A 217 13.80 -2.96 -7.53
N ASN A 218 13.94 -4.20 -7.04
CA ASN A 218 15.09 -4.72 -6.31
C ASN A 218 15.40 -4.05 -4.96
N ILE A 219 14.59 -3.08 -4.53
CA ILE A 219 14.77 -2.38 -3.25
C ILE A 219 13.64 -2.71 -2.28
N GLY A 220 12.39 -2.56 -2.71
CA GLY A 220 11.20 -2.68 -1.87
C GLY A 220 10.52 -1.34 -1.64
N LEU A 221 9.83 -1.19 -0.51
CA LEU A 221 9.15 0.06 -0.13
C LEU A 221 10.18 1.18 0.03
N ILE A 222 10.04 2.25 -0.76
CA ILE A 222 10.94 3.42 -0.74
C ILE A 222 10.25 4.68 -0.20
N TYR A 223 8.92 4.72 -0.29
CA TYR A 223 8.12 5.85 0.16
C TYR A 223 6.74 5.39 0.58
N ARG A 224 6.27 5.95 1.69
CA ARG A 224 4.90 5.85 2.17
C ARG A 224 4.43 7.20 2.65
N GLU A 225 3.22 7.56 2.31
CA GLU A 225 2.51 8.67 2.93
C GLU A 225 1.10 8.18 3.27
N TRP A 226 0.68 8.45 4.50
CA TRP A 226 -0.65 8.15 4.98
C TRP A 226 -1.09 9.26 5.92
N GLU A 227 -2.15 9.96 5.55
CA GLU A 227 -2.82 10.95 6.38
C GLU A 227 -4.30 10.56 6.50
N SER A 228 -4.77 10.40 7.73
CA SER A 228 -6.18 10.21 8.04
C SER A 228 -6.51 11.10 9.23
N TRP A 229 -7.20 12.18 8.98
CA TRP A 229 -7.54 13.12 10.02
C TRP A 229 -8.79 13.93 9.69
N GLU A 230 -9.43 14.43 10.76
CA GLU A 230 -10.57 15.32 10.72
C GLU A 230 -10.30 16.61 11.46
N TYR A 231 -10.98 17.63 11.03
CA TYR A 231 -11.10 18.92 11.72
C TYR A 231 -12.55 19.13 12.13
N GLN A 232 -12.75 19.34 13.43
CA GLN A 232 -14.02 19.67 14.03
C GLN A 232 -14.07 21.18 14.28
N PRO A 233 -14.96 21.94 13.61
CA PRO A 233 -15.09 23.36 13.81
C PRO A 233 -15.65 23.66 15.21
N ASN A 234 -15.37 24.86 15.72
CA ASN A 234 -16.00 25.31 16.94
C ASN A 234 -17.47 25.66 16.68
N THR A 235 -18.38 24.93 17.31
CA THR A 235 -19.83 25.15 17.25
C THR A 235 -20.38 26.03 18.38
N GLY A 236 -19.51 26.84 19.00
CA GLY A 236 -19.91 27.79 20.08
C GLY A 236 -19.58 27.36 21.51
N GLY A 237 -18.91 26.20 21.68
CA GLY A 237 -18.44 25.77 23.00
C GLY A 237 -17.11 26.40 23.40
N PRO A 238 -16.70 26.31 24.69
CA PRO A 238 -15.45 26.91 25.21
C PRO A 238 -14.19 26.17 24.69
N GLY A 239 -14.36 25.03 24.01
CA GLY A 239 -13.28 24.16 23.60
C GLY A 239 -12.42 24.66 22.42
N GLY A 240 -12.98 25.49 21.52
CA GLY A 240 -12.37 25.86 20.26
C GLY A 240 -12.35 24.70 19.24
N PRO A 241 -11.90 24.96 17.99
CA PRO A 241 -11.76 23.91 16.98
C PRO A 241 -10.63 22.97 17.31
N TYR A 242 -10.72 21.71 16.83
CA TYR A 242 -9.70 20.71 17.06
C TYR A 242 -9.58 19.74 15.88
N ARG A 243 -8.47 19.00 15.83
CA ARG A 243 -8.24 17.90 14.90
C ARG A 243 -8.03 16.60 15.64
N ILE A 244 -8.44 15.50 15.01
CA ILE A 244 -8.17 14.14 15.45
C ILE A 244 -7.63 13.35 14.27
N GLY A 245 -6.90 12.28 14.55
CA GLY A 245 -6.27 11.45 13.54
C GLY A 245 -4.75 11.58 13.55
N PHE A 246 -4.14 11.26 12.42
CA PHE A 246 -2.69 11.19 12.31
C PHE A 246 -2.22 11.42 10.87
N GLY A 247 -0.90 11.60 10.71
CA GLY A 247 -0.23 11.54 9.42
C GLY A 247 1.14 10.90 9.57
N ILE A 248 1.54 10.11 8.59
CA ILE A 248 2.86 9.49 8.51
C ILE A 248 3.41 9.73 7.11
N ARG A 249 4.62 10.28 7.03
CA ARG A 249 5.41 10.34 5.81
C ARG A 249 6.74 9.67 6.05
N GLN A 250 6.99 8.59 5.31
CA GLN A 250 8.15 7.72 5.44
C GLN A 250 8.88 7.66 4.11
N TRP A 251 10.19 7.89 4.11
CA TRP A 251 11.01 7.72 2.90
C TRP A 251 12.35 7.08 3.23
N MET A 252 12.78 6.24 2.31
CA MET A 252 14.02 5.51 2.45
C MET A 252 15.23 6.44 2.37
N ILE A 253 16.15 6.31 3.30
CA ILE A 253 17.43 7.02 3.31
C ILE A 253 18.60 6.08 3.06
N GLU A 254 18.50 4.80 3.44
CA GLU A 254 19.57 3.81 3.33
C GLU A 254 18.98 2.41 3.20
N HIS A 255 19.66 1.53 2.45
CA HIS A 255 19.42 0.07 2.43
C HIS A 255 20.72 -0.68 2.10
N ASN A 256 20.78 -1.98 2.42
CA ASN A 256 21.82 -2.91 1.96
C ASN A 256 21.31 -3.86 0.88
#